data_e80d48b2f7018211062270f88ddc9ac5
#
_entry.id   e80d48b2f7018211062270f88ddc9ac5
#
_cell.length_a   1.000
_cell.length_b   1.000
_cell.length_c   1.000
_cell.angle_alpha   90.00
_cell.angle_beta   90.00
_cell.angle_gamma   90.00
#
_symmetry.space_group_name_H-M   'P 1'
#
loop_
_entity.id
_entity.type
_entity.pdbx_description
1 polymer ?
#
loop_
_entity_poly.entity_id
_entity_poly.type
_entity_poly.pdbx_seq_one_letter_code
_entity_poly.pdbx_strand_id
1 'polypeptide(L)'
;RLTLLLANGETLTIDRSHELFNAVVGGIGLLGIILEATLQLKPIPSPFVEINRLPAPDVDALLATMAQVEKSHDAAVVWVDAYARGPRTGRSVIHAAKWIERHDTESRRREILAAGYERLENHRRFGLALHEKFGPILSLMLYAQRPMMNSFNRLYYLGCRLASLTGYSSNTELFLRFGFEASFTVPPAHLVCGPRGYTVQLTFPRSSAREAIVELLGICRSSPCPPVTTILRAHKPDDCLISFSEDGYSLNFEFHPKTQHEAANRQVVDCLIDATVRRGGKIHLAKDQVLTPEQFYRVYPRYQDLLAIKRRLDPGGLFTSDLARRVGIDPVLNKQLPEYTLT
;
A
#
# COMPACT_ATOMS: atom_id res chain seq x y z
N ARG A 1 -3.39 24.04 -5.87
CA ARG A 1 -3.44 24.60 -7.20
C ARG A 1 -2.61 23.73 -8.14
N LEU A 2 -3.07 23.52 -9.36
CA LEU A 2 -2.39 22.79 -10.43
C LEU A 2 -2.31 23.65 -11.68
N THR A 3 -1.20 23.58 -12.41
CA THR A 3 -1.08 24.10 -13.77
C THR A 3 -0.95 22.90 -14.71
N LEU A 4 -1.84 22.82 -15.69
CA LEU A 4 -1.97 21.71 -16.64
C LEU A 4 -1.58 22.15 -18.04
N LEU A 5 -0.94 21.28 -18.80
CA LEU A 5 -0.86 21.37 -20.26
C LEU A 5 -1.97 20.48 -20.85
N LEU A 6 -2.85 21.09 -21.62
CA LEU A 6 -3.96 20.41 -22.29
C LEU A 6 -3.56 19.85 -23.66
N ALA A 7 -4.39 18.99 -24.24
CA ALA A 7 -4.13 18.35 -25.55
C ALA A 7 -4.05 19.35 -26.71
N ASN A 8 -4.68 20.51 -26.59
CA ASN A 8 -4.62 21.60 -27.59
C ASN A 8 -3.37 22.49 -27.48
N GLY A 9 -2.48 22.19 -26.50
CA GLY A 9 -1.26 22.98 -26.25
C GLY A 9 -1.45 24.17 -25.30
N GLU A 10 -2.67 24.45 -24.86
CA GLU A 10 -2.93 25.51 -23.89
C GLU A 10 -2.59 25.09 -22.47
N THR A 11 -2.25 26.08 -21.63
CA THR A 11 -2.06 25.86 -20.20
C THR A 11 -3.29 26.34 -19.43
N LEU A 12 -3.74 25.52 -18.47
CA LEU A 12 -4.87 25.82 -17.59
C LEU A 12 -4.45 25.71 -16.13
N THR A 13 -4.65 26.80 -15.37
CA THR A 13 -4.42 26.79 -13.92
C THR A 13 -5.75 26.60 -13.18
N ILE A 14 -5.80 25.60 -12.32
CA ILE A 14 -6.98 25.22 -11.52
C ILE A 14 -6.64 25.11 -10.04
N ASP A 15 -7.61 25.36 -9.20
CA ASP A 15 -7.57 25.12 -7.76
C ASP A 15 -8.68 24.17 -7.31
N ARG A 16 -8.82 23.95 -6.00
CA ARG A 16 -9.81 23.02 -5.43
C ARG A 16 -11.27 23.40 -5.72
N SER A 17 -11.56 24.66 -6.01
CA SER A 17 -12.92 25.13 -6.33
C SER A 17 -13.31 24.87 -7.78
N HIS A 18 -12.32 24.59 -8.64
CA HIS A 18 -12.54 24.37 -10.06
C HIS A 18 -13.13 22.98 -10.31
N GLU A 19 -14.15 22.87 -11.16
CA GLU A 19 -14.84 21.60 -11.51
C GLU A 19 -13.93 20.46 -11.96
N LEU A 20 -12.82 20.78 -12.63
CA LEU A 20 -11.87 19.79 -13.14
C LEU A 20 -10.89 19.30 -12.08
N PHE A 21 -10.77 19.93 -10.91
CA PHE A 21 -9.70 19.63 -9.95
C PHE A 21 -9.72 18.16 -9.52
N ASN A 22 -10.87 17.69 -9.04
CA ASN A 22 -11.03 16.30 -8.58
C ASN A 22 -10.97 15.27 -9.73
N ALA A 23 -11.34 15.70 -10.94
CA ALA A 23 -11.20 14.88 -12.14
C ALA A 23 -9.71 14.71 -12.53
N VAL A 24 -8.91 15.77 -12.43
CA VAL A 24 -7.47 15.72 -12.76
C VAL A 24 -6.69 14.94 -11.71
N VAL A 25 -6.93 15.19 -10.40
CA VAL A 25 -6.24 14.49 -9.32
C VAL A 25 -6.53 12.99 -9.35
N GLY A 26 -7.77 12.58 -9.60
CA GLY A 26 -8.17 11.19 -9.79
C GLY A 26 -8.24 10.75 -11.26
N GLY A 27 -7.62 11.48 -12.19
CA GLY A 27 -7.78 11.25 -13.63
C GLY A 27 -6.78 10.31 -14.27
N ILE A 28 -5.94 9.65 -13.49
CA ILE A 28 -4.90 8.69 -13.93
C ILE A 28 -4.06 9.16 -15.14
N GLY A 29 -3.83 10.49 -15.22
CA GLY A 29 -3.03 11.12 -16.28
C GLY A 29 -3.73 11.32 -17.63
N LEU A 30 -5.05 11.13 -17.72
CA LEU A 30 -5.77 11.15 -19.00
C LEU A 30 -6.27 12.54 -19.44
N LEU A 31 -6.25 13.54 -18.55
CA LEU A 31 -6.85 14.86 -18.81
C LEU A 31 -5.85 15.97 -19.12
N GLY A 32 -4.55 15.67 -19.05
CA GLY A 32 -3.48 16.62 -19.30
C GLY A 32 -2.21 16.28 -18.52
N ILE A 33 -1.15 17.02 -18.77
CA ILE A 33 0.13 16.92 -18.07
C ILE A 33 0.16 17.97 -16.96
N ILE A 34 0.41 17.56 -15.72
CA ILE A 34 0.61 18.48 -14.60
C ILE A 34 2.03 19.06 -14.73
N LEU A 35 2.12 20.36 -15.05
CA LEU A 35 3.38 21.09 -15.14
C LEU A 35 3.84 21.59 -13.77
N GLU A 36 2.90 22.06 -12.95
CA GLU A 36 3.16 22.60 -11.64
C GLU A 36 2.07 22.18 -10.63
N ALA A 37 2.46 21.96 -9.38
CA ALA A 37 1.56 21.72 -8.27
C ALA A 37 1.94 22.54 -7.05
N THR A 38 0.98 23.31 -6.51
CA THR A 38 1.11 23.96 -5.21
C THR A 38 0.44 23.10 -4.16
N LEU A 39 1.23 22.60 -3.19
CA LEU A 39 0.75 21.73 -2.13
C LEU A 39 0.65 22.50 -0.82
N GLN A 40 -0.48 22.35 -0.12
CA GLN A 40 -0.60 22.79 1.27
C GLN A 40 0.03 21.73 2.18
N LEU A 41 1.15 22.07 2.80
CA LEU A 41 1.82 21.18 3.75
C LEU A 41 1.18 21.28 5.13
N LYS A 42 1.09 20.15 5.82
CA LYS A 42 0.73 20.11 7.23
C LYS A 42 2.00 20.41 8.06
N PRO A 43 1.96 21.40 8.99
CA PRO A 43 3.06 21.57 9.91
C PRO A 43 3.19 20.38 10.84
N ILE A 44 4.41 19.97 11.11
CA ILE A 44 4.73 18.90 12.04
C ILE A 44 5.51 19.48 13.23
N PRO A 45 5.26 19.02 14.47
CA PRO A 45 5.93 19.58 15.65
C PRO A 45 7.44 19.26 15.68
N SER A 46 7.82 18.07 15.19
CA SER A 46 9.20 17.64 15.06
C SER A 46 9.35 16.58 13.95
N PRO A 47 10.56 16.28 13.47
CA PRO A 47 10.79 15.19 12.52
C PRO A 47 10.70 13.78 13.18
N PHE A 48 10.53 13.71 14.50
CA PHE A 48 10.56 12.47 15.27
C PHE A 48 9.17 12.02 15.69
N VAL A 49 9.01 10.71 15.72
CA VAL A 49 7.81 10.03 16.23
C VAL A 49 8.19 9.00 17.28
N GLU A 50 7.34 8.85 18.27
CA GLU A 50 7.32 7.69 19.15
C GLU A 50 6.46 6.61 18.50
N ILE A 51 7.03 5.40 18.34
CA ILE A 51 6.35 4.27 17.73
C ILE A 51 6.03 3.25 18.80
N ASN A 52 4.77 2.91 18.92
CA ASN A 52 4.27 1.85 19.77
C ASN A 52 3.93 0.62 18.94
N ARG A 53 4.45 -0.55 19.31
CA ARG A 53 4.12 -1.83 18.68
C ARG A 53 3.05 -2.53 19.49
N LEU A 54 1.86 -2.63 18.91
CA LEU A 54 0.66 -3.17 19.54
C LEU A 54 0.29 -4.50 18.85
N PRO A 55 0.61 -5.66 19.45
CA PRO A 55 0.28 -6.95 18.85
C PRO A 55 -1.20 -7.28 19.04
N ALA A 56 -1.88 -7.67 17.95
CA ALA A 56 -3.25 -8.16 17.94
C ALA A 56 -3.28 -9.66 17.58
N PRO A 57 -3.92 -10.53 18.39
CA PRO A 57 -3.90 -11.97 18.17
C PRO A 57 -4.77 -12.44 16.99
N ASP A 58 -5.78 -11.65 16.62
CA ASP A 58 -6.79 -11.97 15.61
C ASP A 58 -7.39 -10.71 14.98
N VAL A 59 -8.34 -10.88 14.06
CA VAL A 59 -8.98 -9.79 13.34
C VAL A 59 -9.83 -8.89 14.25
N ASP A 60 -10.48 -9.44 15.28
CA ASP A 60 -11.36 -8.67 16.16
C ASP A 60 -10.52 -7.74 17.05
N ALA A 61 -9.43 -8.25 17.60
CA ALA A 61 -8.45 -7.46 18.35
C ALA A 61 -7.75 -6.42 17.43
N LEU A 62 -7.43 -6.77 16.19
CA LEU A 62 -6.87 -5.84 15.20
C LEU A 62 -7.79 -4.64 15.00
N LEU A 63 -9.07 -4.87 14.67
CA LEU A 63 -10.02 -3.80 14.38
C LEU A 63 -10.32 -2.95 15.62
N ALA A 64 -10.46 -3.58 16.80
CA ALA A 64 -10.66 -2.87 18.07
C ALA A 64 -9.46 -1.96 18.40
N THR A 65 -8.23 -2.47 18.22
CA THR A 65 -7.01 -1.69 18.47
C THR A 65 -6.86 -0.55 17.46
N MET A 66 -7.15 -0.80 16.16
CA MET A 66 -7.10 0.24 15.12
C MET A 66 -8.08 1.37 15.41
N ALA A 67 -9.30 1.08 15.86
CA ALA A 67 -10.28 2.10 16.23
C ALA A 67 -9.81 3.02 17.38
N GLN A 68 -8.96 2.50 18.28
CA GLN A 68 -8.33 3.31 19.35
C GLN A 68 -7.12 4.10 18.81
N VAL A 69 -6.27 3.46 18.02
CA VAL A 69 -5.06 4.05 17.43
C VAL A 69 -5.42 5.24 16.54
N GLU A 70 -6.44 5.14 15.70
CA GLU A 70 -6.88 6.22 14.84
C GLU A 70 -7.33 7.49 15.59
N LYS A 71 -7.72 7.37 16.85
CA LYS A 71 -8.12 8.50 17.72
C LYS A 71 -6.96 9.10 18.51
N SER A 72 -5.90 8.34 18.76
CA SER A 72 -4.86 8.67 19.73
C SER A 72 -3.46 8.84 19.13
N HIS A 73 -3.26 8.43 17.87
CA HIS A 73 -1.98 8.48 17.18
C HIS A 73 -2.10 9.22 15.84
N ASP A 74 -0.98 9.74 15.37
CA ASP A 74 -0.93 10.55 14.15
C ASP A 74 -0.80 9.73 12.87
N ALA A 75 -0.21 8.53 12.99
CA ALA A 75 -0.07 7.60 11.88
C ALA A 75 -0.04 6.14 12.39
N ALA A 76 -0.44 5.22 11.54
CA ALA A 76 -0.34 3.79 11.80
C ALA A 76 -0.06 2.99 10.54
N VAL A 77 0.75 1.95 10.69
CA VAL A 77 0.97 0.92 9.67
C VAL A 77 0.86 -0.43 10.36
N VAL A 78 0.10 -1.34 9.78
CA VAL A 78 -0.14 -2.65 10.38
C VAL A 78 0.50 -3.74 9.54
N TRP A 79 1.43 -4.46 10.13
CA TRP A 79 1.88 -5.73 9.57
C TRP A 79 0.84 -6.82 9.91
N VAL A 80 0.41 -7.58 8.89
CA VAL A 80 -0.58 -8.65 9.03
C VAL A 80 0.04 -9.98 8.64
N ASP A 81 -0.18 -10.99 9.46
CA ASP A 81 0.29 -12.34 9.18
C ASP A 81 -0.68 -13.06 8.23
N ALA A 82 -0.34 -13.09 6.95
CA ALA A 82 -1.13 -13.79 5.93
C ALA A 82 -1.18 -15.32 6.11
N TYR A 83 -0.30 -15.88 6.92
CA TYR A 83 -0.18 -17.33 7.14
C TYR A 83 -0.97 -17.84 8.35
N ALA A 84 -1.42 -16.95 9.24
CA ALA A 84 -2.20 -17.30 10.43
C ALA A 84 -3.54 -17.92 10.03
N ARG A 85 -3.99 -18.96 10.76
CA ARG A 85 -5.19 -19.75 10.46
C ARG A 85 -6.12 -19.88 11.66
N GLY A 86 -7.39 -20.21 11.38
CA GLY A 86 -8.41 -20.46 12.39
C GLY A 86 -8.61 -19.23 13.28
N PRO A 87 -8.66 -19.38 14.61
CA PRO A 87 -8.91 -18.28 15.53
C PRO A 87 -7.81 -17.20 15.52
N ARG A 88 -6.67 -17.45 14.88
CA ARG A 88 -5.58 -16.48 14.73
C ARG A 88 -5.61 -15.72 13.40
N THR A 89 -6.63 -15.91 12.54
CA THR A 89 -6.77 -15.16 11.29
C THR A 89 -6.83 -13.66 11.58
N GLY A 90 -6.00 -12.87 10.87
CA GLY A 90 -5.85 -11.43 11.15
C GLY A 90 -4.84 -11.10 12.24
N ARG A 91 -4.09 -12.10 12.77
CA ARG A 91 -2.95 -11.84 13.67
C ARG A 91 -2.02 -10.80 13.09
N SER A 92 -1.67 -9.78 13.86
CA SER A 92 -0.99 -8.60 13.35
C SER A 92 -0.18 -7.87 14.41
N VAL A 93 0.65 -6.93 13.96
CA VAL A 93 1.33 -5.96 14.80
C VAL A 93 1.04 -4.57 14.24
N ILE A 94 0.38 -3.73 15.04
CA ILE A 94 0.10 -2.35 14.71
C ILE A 94 1.30 -1.52 15.15
N HIS A 95 1.93 -0.82 14.20
CA HIS A 95 2.95 0.19 14.45
C HIS A 95 2.24 1.53 14.49
N ALA A 96 1.94 2.02 15.68
CA ALA A 96 1.25 3.27 15.91
C ALA A 96 2.25 4.37 16.24
N ALA A 97 2.24 5.47 15.51
CA ALA A 97 3.20 6.56 15.64
C ALA A 97 2.50 7.83 16.13
N LYS A 98 3.15 8.50 17.09
CA LYS A 98 2.74 9.79 17.61
C LYS A 98 3.89 10.80 17.49
N TRP A 99 3.59 12.01 17.04
CA TRP A 99 4.60 13.07 16.99
C TRP A 99 5.12 13.42 18.37
N ILE A 100 6.43 13.62 18.47
CA ILE A 100 7.08 14.15 19.67
C ILE A 100 6.96 15.66 19.63
N GLU A 101 6.38 16.26 20.66
CA GLU A 101 6.16 17.69 20.75
C GLU A 101 7.48 18.46 20.91
N ARG A 102 7.50 19.71 20.42
CA ARG A 102 8.70 20.54 20.36
C ARG A 102 9.26 20.93 21.74
N HIS A 103 8.41 20.94 22.79
CA HIS A 103 8.79 21.36 24.13
C HIS A 103 9.62 20.32 24.91
N ASP A 104 9.55 19.05 24.51
CA ASP A 104 10.40 17.99 25.06
C ASP A 104 11.82 17.96 24.47
N THR A 105 12.17 18.98 23.65
CA THR A 105 13.06 18.78 22.53
C THR A 105 14.50 19.24 22.69
N GLU A 106 14.88 20.15 23.60
CA GLU A 106 16.26 20.62 23.53
C GLU A 106 17.27 19.66 24.19
N SER A 107 16.98 19.10 25.32
CA SER A 107 17.82 18.06 25.95
C SER A 107 17.58 16.66 25.33
N ARG A 108 16.33 16.29 25.11
CA ARG A 108 15.96 15.03 24.48
C ARG A 108 16.30 14.95 23.00
N ARG A 109 16.29 16.08 22.29
CA ARG A 109 16.69 16.17 20.87
C ARG A 109 18.15 15.82 20.64
N ARG A 110 19.07 16.23 21.53
CA ARG A 110 20.50 15.85 21.42
C ARG A 110 20.70 14.38 21.71
N GLU A 111 20.02 13.82 22.71
CA GLU A 111 20.06 12.38 23.02
C GLU A 111 19.44 11.55 21.90
N ILE A 112 18.29 11.97 21.36
CA ILE A 112 17.59 11.26 20.27
C ILE A 112 18.37 11.39 18.96
N LEU A 113 18.95 12.55 18.65
CA LEU A 113 19.80 12.72 17.48
C LEU A 113 21.08 11.90 17.60
N ALA A 114 21.75 11.95 18.74
CA ALA A 114 22.96 11.17 18.98
C ALA A 114 22.65 9.66 18.94
N ALA A 115 21.66 9.20 19.70
CA ALA A 115 21.26 7.81 19.73
C ALA A 115 20.60 7.34 18.41
N GLY A 116 19.90 8.23 17.71
CA GLY A 116 19.29 7.97 16.42
C GLY A 116 20.30 7.84 15.30
N TYR A 117 21.30 8.74 15.23
CA TYR A 117 22.39 8.63 14.26
C TYR A 117 23.30 7.44 14.55
N GLU A 118 23.63 7.18 15.81
CA GLU A 118 24.43 6.02 16.19
C GLU A 118 23.70 4.70 15.92
N ARG A 119 22.38 4.63 16.19
CA ARG A 119 21.56 3.48 15.82
C ARG A 119 21.40 3.34 14.31
N LEU A 120 21.21 4.42 13.56
CA LEU A 120 21.16 4.40 12.09
C LEU A 120 22.49 3.89 11.51
N GLU A 121 23.61 4.37 12.01
CA GLU A 121 24.93 3.93 11.56
C GLU A 121 25.19 2.47 11.94
N ASN A 122 24.87 2.08 13.17
CA ASN A 122 25.01 0.70 13.65
C ASN A 122 24.01 -0.26 12.96
N HIS A 123 22.76 0.15 12.75
CA HIS A 123 21.79 -0.65 11.97
C HIS A 123 22.18 -0.74 10.50
N ARG A 124 22.71 0.32 9.91
CA ARG A 124 23.20 0.31 8.53
C ARG A 124 24.40 -0.63 8.40
N ARG A 125 25.36 -0.56 9.31
CA ARG A 125 26.54 -1.44 9.33
C ARG A 125 26.16 -2.89 9.63
N PHE A 126 25.30 -3.10 10.63
CA PHE A 126 24.82 -4.44 10.98
C PHE A 126 23.89 -5.00 9.90
N GLY A 127 22.97 -4.20 9.37
CA GLY A 127 22.06 -4.59 8.29
C GLY A 127 22.79 -4.91 6.99
N LEU A 128 23.81 -4.10 6.61
CA LEU A 128 24.66 -4.39 5.44
C LEU A 128 25.51 -5.64 5.67
N ALA A 129 26.14 -5.78 6.82
CA ALA A 129 26.93 -6.97 7.15
C ALA A 129 26.06 -8.24 7.24
N LEU A 130 24.83 -8.12 7.77
CA LEU A 130 23.85 -9.21 7.79
C LEU A 130 23.36 -9.53 6.38
N HIS A 131 23.12 -8.51 5.55
CA HIS A 131 22.71 -8.65 4.15
C HIS A 131 23.84 -9.30 3.31
N GLU A 132 25.08 -8.85 3.45
CA GLU A 132 26.21 -9.44 2.73
C GLU A 132 26.47 -10.88 3.14
N LYS A 133 26.39 -11.19 4.43
CA LYS A 133 26.72 -12.52 4.96
C LYS A 133 25.56 -13.52 4.92
N PHE A 134 24.34 -13.05 5.14
CA PHE A 134 23.13 -13.87 5.26
C PHE A 134 22.06 -13.56 4.21
N GLY A 135 22.25 -12.53 3.38
CA GLY A 135 21.33 -12.19 2.30
C GLY A 135 20.99 -13.37 1.41
N PRO A 136 21.96 -14.15 0.91
CA PRO A 136 21.69 -15.35 0.11
C PRO A 136 20.90 -16.43 0.86
N ILE A 137 21.18 -16.60 2.17
CA ILE A 137 20.45 -17.55 3.01
C ILE A 137 19.05 -17.06 3.29
N LEU A 138 18.88 -15.78 3.66
CA LEU A 138 17.59 -15.15 3.84
C LEU A 138 16.77 -15.18 2.55
N SER A 139 17.43 -14.98 1.42
CA SER A 139 16.86 -15.08 0.08
C SER A 139 16.38 -16.50 -0.22
N LEU A 140 17.19 -17.50 0.05
CA LEU A 140 16.82 -18.91 -0.08
C LEU A 140 15.65 -19.25 0.85
N MET A 141 15.64 -18.67 2.04
CA MET A 141 14.58 -18.83 3.03
C MET A 141 13.27 -18.23 2.58
N LEU A 142 13.27 -17.03 2.05
CA LEU A 142 12.09 -16.40 1.43
C LEU A 142 11.65 -17.17 0.18
N TYR A 143 12.59 -17.72 -0.57
CA TYR A 143 12.31 -18.55 -1.75
C TYR A 143 11.75 -19.95 -1.41
N ALA A 144 12.09 -20.52 -0.26
CA ALA A 144 11.53 -21.78 0.25
C ALA A 144 10.08 -21.64 0.78
N GLN A 145 9.60 -20.41 0.87
CA GLN A 145 8.26 -19.88 1.04
C GLN A 145 7.45 -20.33 2.28
N ARG A 146 6.73 -21.43 2.27
CA ARG A 146 5.65 -21.63 3.26
C ARG A 146 6.08 -21.93 4.70
N PRO A 147 6.86 -22.98 5.00
CA PRO A 147 7.12 -23.30 6.40
C PRO A 147 7.96 -22.23 7.09
N MET A 148 8.82 -21.61 6.33
CA MET A 148 9.77 -20.64 6.82
C MET A 148 9.16 -19.27 7.05
N MET A 149 8.34 -18.76 6.10
CA MET A 149 7.58 -17.54 6.31
C MET A 149 6.59 -17.67 7.47
N ASN A 150 5.95 -18.83 7.62
CA ASN A 150 5.09 -19.07 8.76
C ASN A 150 5.85 -19.04 10.09
N SER A 151 7.05 -19.63 10.12
CA SER A 151 7.91 -19.61 11.32
C SER A 151 8.43 -18.20 11.61
N PHE A 152 8.88 -17.48 10.59
CA PHE A 152 9.31 -16.09 10.70
C PHE A 152 8.18 -15.20 11.23
N ASN A 153 7.00 -15.25 10.64
CA ASN A 153 5.85 -14.47 11.06
C ASN A 153 5.45 -14.76 12.51
N ARG A 154 5.50 -16.04 12.90
CA ARG A 154 5.22 -16.44 14.27
C ARG A 154 6.25 -15.89 15.26
N LEU A 155 7.54 -15.98 14.93
CA LEU A 155 8.62 -15.47 15.77
C LEU A 155 8.58 -13.94 15.87
N TYR A 156 8.32 -13.25 14.77
CA TYR A 156 8.16 -11.80 14.75
C TYR A 156 7.01 -11.35 15.66
N TYR A 157 5.83 -11.97 15.52
CA TYR A 157 4.68 -11.68 16.38
C TYR A 157 4.98 -11.94 17.86
N LEU A 158 5.59 -13.08 18.18
CA LEU A 158 5.95 -13.43 19.55
C LEU A 158 6.98 -12.46 20.14
N GLY A 159 7.98 -12.06 19.36
CA GLY A 159 8.97 -11.06 19.75
C GLY A 159 8.30 -9.72 20.10
N CYS A 160 7.40 -9.22 19.24
CA CYS A 160 6.64 -8.00 19.51
C CYS A 160 5.73 -8.13 20.74
N ARG A 161 5.11 -9.29 20.94
CA ARG A 161 4.28 -9.56 22.12
C ARG A 161 5.09 -9.59 23.41
N LEU A 162 6.26 -10.21 23.42
CA LEU A 162 7.16 -10.19 24.56
C LEU A 162 7.66 -8.78 24.86
N ALA A 163 8.05 -8.03 23.83
CA ALA A 163 8.47 -6.65 23.96
C ALA A 163 7.36 -5.76 24.56
N SER A 164 6.09 -5.99 24.17
CA SER A 164 4.97 -5.24 24.75
C SER A 164 4.74 -5.56 26.24
N LEU A 165 4.99 -6.79 26.68
CA LEU A 165 4.87 -7.19 28.07
C LEU A 165 6.01 -6.67 28.97
N THR A 166 7.18 -6.44 28.39
CA THR A 166 8.38 -5.95 29.12
C THR A 166 8.57 -4.43 29.05
N GLY A 167 7.62 -3.70 28.44
CA GLY A 167 7.72 -2.24 28.24
C GLY A 167 8.67 -1.78 27.13
N TYR A 168 9.30 -2.71 26.41
CA TYR A 168 10.17 -2.40 25.25
C TYR A 168 9.39 -2.27 23.93
N SER A 169 8.09 -2.03 23.98
CA SER A 169 7.24 -1.91 22.80
C SER A 169 7.35 -0.54 22.10
N SER A 170 7.97 0.45 22.76
CA SER A 170 8.10 1.82 22.26
C SER A 170 9.54 2.13 21.85
N ASN A 171 9.69 2.85 20.75
CA ASN A 171 10.96 3.43 20.34
C ASN A 171 10.74 4.76 19.60
N THR A 172 11.74 5.63 19.62
CA THR A 172 11.73 6.90 18.90
C THR A 172 12.46 6.75 17.58
N GLU A 173 11.83 7.20 16.50
CA GLU A 173 12.39 7.14 15.15
C GLU A 173 12.10 8.41 14.35
N LEU A 174 12.83 8.61 13.24
CA LEU A 174 12.47 9.62 12.24
C LEU A 174 11.17 9.20 11.53
N PHE A 175 10.23 10.12 11.37
CA PHE A 175 8.96 9.85 10.70
C PHE A 175 9.13 9.34 9.26
N LEU A 176 10.10 9.88 8.52
CA LEU A 176 10.40 9.41 7.18
C LEU A 176 10.78 7.92 7.17
N ARG A 177 11.57 7.49 8.16
CA ARG A 177 11.93 6.09 8.30
C ARG A 177 10.69 5.24 8.62
N PHE A 178 9.86 5.66 9.58
CA PHE A 178 8.60 4.99 9.90
C PHE A 178 7.70 4.81 8.68
N GLY A 179 7.56 5.84 7.85
CA GLY A 179 6.74 5.78 6.63
C GLY A 179 7.29 4.81 5.57
N PHE A 180 8.61 4.64 5.53
CA PHE A 180 9.30 3.84 4.50
C PHE A 180 9.75 2.46 5.01
N GLU A 181 10.05 2.28 6.30
CA GLU A 181 10.57 0.99 6.83
C GLU A 181 9.60 -0.17 6.73
N ALA A 182 8.32 0.07 6.76
CA ALA A 182 7.34 -0.99 6.46
C ALA A 182 7.52 -1.56 5.03
N SER A 183 8.23 -0.82 4.17
CA SER A 183 8.58 -1.22 2.80
C SER A 183 10.03 -1.73 2.68
N PHE A 184 10.91 -1.44 3.66
CA PHE A 184 12.35 -1.74 3.59
C PHE A 184 12.83 -2.83 4.57
N THR A 185 11.99 -3.28 5.50
CA THR A 185 12.34 -4.37 6.45
C THR A 185 12.45 -5.75 5.79
N VAL A 186 11.91 -5.89 4.58
CA VAL A 186 12.17 -7.04 3.73
C VAL A 186 13.25 -6.61 2.73
N PRO A 187 14.36 -7.37 2.58
CA PRO A 187 15.29 -7.13 1.47
C PRO A 187 14.48 -6.93 0.20
N PRO A 188 14.90 -6.03 -0.72
CA PRO A 188 14.13 -5.79 -1.93
C PRO A 188 13.77 -7.13 -2.54
N ALA A 189 12.52 -7.52 -2.41
CA ALA A 189 12.09 -8.88 -2.75
C ALA A 189 12.41 -9.22 -4.20
N HIS A 190 12.54 -8.21 -5.07
CA HIS A 190 13.01 -8.35 -6.45
C HIS A 190 14.46 -8.85 -6.56
N LEU A 191 15.36 -8.56 -5.60
CA LEU A 191 16.72 -9.08 -5.59
C LEU A 191 16.77 -10.57 -5.19
N VAL A 192 15.73 -11.00 -4.49
CA VAL A 192 15.65 -12.34 -3.88
C VAL A 192 14.78 -13.29 -4.71
N CYS A 193 13.65 -12.79 -5.18
CA CYS A 193 12.60 -13.58 -5.84
C CYS A 193 12.58 -13.39 -7.36
N GLY A 194 13.50 -12.56 -7.89
CA GLY A 194 13.54 -12.18 -9.30
C GLY A 194 12.60 -11.02 -9.65
N PRO A 195 12.63 -10.56 -10.91
CA PRO A 195 11.96 -9.33 -11.34
C PRO A 195 10.42 -9.44 -11.43
N ARG A 196 9.84 -10.61 -11.20
CA ARG A 196 8.41 -10.89 -11.41
C ARG A 196 7.60 -10.80 -10.12
N GLY A 197 7.72 -9.69 -9.40
CA GLY A 197 6.83 -9.37 -8.29
C GLY A 197 5.67 -8.50 -8.71
N TYR A 198 4.53 -8.65 -8.05
CA TYR A 198 3.40 -7.72 -8.19
C TYR A 198 2.77 -7.43 -6.84
N THR A 199 2.23 -6.24 -6.74
CA THR A 199 1.55 -5.76 -5.56
C THR A 199 0.09 -5.52 -5.88
N VAL A 200 -0.80 -5.91 -4.98
CA VAL A 200 -2.23 -5.64 -5.07
C VAL A 200 -2.67 -4.97 -3.78
N GLN A 201 -3.29 -3.81 -3.89
CA GLN A 201 -3.88 -3.11 -2.76
C GLN A 201 -5.39 -2.99 -2.94
N LEU A 202 -6.11 -3.58 -2.01
CA LEU A 202 -7.55 -3.74 -2.01
C LEU A 202 -8.14 -2.99 -0.83
N THR A 203 -9.04 -2.04 -1.09
CA THR A 203 -9.74 -1.25 -0.07
C THR A 203 -11.12 -1.82 0.17
N PHE A 204 -11.64 -1.70 1.38
CA PHE A 204 -12.98 -2.15 1.74
C PHE A 204 -13.56 -1.27 2.84
N PRO A 205 -14.90 -1.07 2.83
CA PRO A 205 -15.58 -0.25 3.83
C PRO A 205 -15.41 -0.78 5.25
N ARG A 206 -15.46 0.10 6.24
CA ARG A 206 -15.42 -0.29 7.67
C ARG A 206 -16.49 -1.28 8.04
N SER A 207 -17.68 -1.14 7.48
CA SER A 207 -18.83 -2.01 7.75
C SER A 207 -18.62 -3.48 7.36
N SER A 208 -17.75 -3.74 6.37
CA SER A 208 -17.42 -5.10 5.91
C SER A 208 -15.97 -5.51 6.24
N ALA A 209 -15.25 -4.72 7.04
CA ALA A 209 -13.83 -4.88 7.26
C ALA A 209 -13.44 -6.26 7.81
N ARG A 210 -14.18 -6.75 8.81
CA ARG A 210 -13.92 -8.06 9.43
C ARG A 210 -14.02 -9.19 8.42
N GLU A 211 -15.13 -9.26 7.73
CA GLU A 211 -15.43 -10.30 6.72
C GLU A 211 -14.48 -10.20 5.54
N ALA A 212 -14.15 -8.97 5.09
CA ALA A 212 -13.19 -8.74 4.02
C ALA A 212 -11.79 -9.25 4.40
N ILE A 213 -11.28 -8.89 5.57
CA ILE A 213 -9.96 -9.34 6.03
C ILE A 213 -9.91 -10.87 6.11
N VAL A 214 -10.92 -11.51 6.70
CA VAL A 214 -10.98 -12.97 6.84
C VAL A 214 -11.00 -13.66 5.48
N GLU A 215 -11.85 -13.19 4.55
CA GLU A 215 -11.99 -13.77 3.21
C GLU A 215 -10.71 -13.57 2.39
N LEU A 216 -10.18 -12.34 2.31
CA LEU A 216 -8.99 -12.04 1.52
C LEU A 216 -7.76 -12.80 2.01
N LEU A 217 -7.54 -12.88 3.32
CA LEU A 217 -6.48 -13.72 3.89
C LEU A 217 -6.73 -15.21 3.63
N GLY A 218 -8.00 -15.65 3.61
CA GLY A 218 -8.39 -17.00 3.22
C GLY A 218 -7.96 -17.33 1.79
N ILE A 219 -8.28 -16.45 0.85
CA ILE A 219 -7.89 -16.57 -0.57
C ILE A 219 -6.37 -16.58 -0.72
N CYS A 220 -5.64 -15.68 -0.05
CA CYS A 220 -4.17 -15.67 -0.08
C CYS A 220 -3.56 -17.00 0.38
N ARG A 221 -4.14 -17.66 1.37
CA ARG A 221 -3.65 -18.96 1.86
C ARG A 221 -3.83 -20.12 0.87
N SER A 222 -4.74 -20.02 -0.08
CA SER A 222 -4.90 -21.01 -1.15
C SER A 222 -3.82 -20.89 -2.23
N SER A 223 -3.15 -19.75 -2.33
CA SER A 223 -2.06 -19.53 -3.28
C SER A 223 -0.91 -20.53 -3.09
N PRO A 224 -0.32 -21.09 -4.15
CA PRO A 224 0.94 -21.84 -4.07
C PRO A 224 2.10 -20.96 -3.57
N CYS A 225 2.04 -19.65 -3.83
CA CYS A 225 2.98 -18.63 -3.36
C CYS A 225 2.23 -17.52 -2.61
N PRO A 226 1.89 -17.69 -1.32
CA PRO A 226 1.23 -16.66 -0.54
C PRO A 226 2.07 -15.37 -0.47
N PRO A 227 1.45 -14.21 -0.18
CA PRO A 227 2.18 -12.95 -0.16
C PRO A 227 3.31 -12.95 0.87
N VAL A 228 4.44 -12.38 0.49
CA VAL A 228 5.62 -12.21 1.36
C VAL A 228 5.36 -11.14 2.40
N THR A 229 4.70 -10.06 1.99
CA THR A 229 4.32 -8.95 2.88
C THR A 229 2.84 -8.68 2.77
N THR A 230 2.21 -8.43 3.91
CA THR A 230 0.82 -7.99 3.98
C THR A 230 0.71 -6.84 4.95
N ILE A 231 0.21 -5.70 4.45
CA ILE A 231 0.11 -4.45 5.21
C ILE A 231 -1.33 -3.98 5.19
N LEU A 232 -1.87 -3.64 6.37
CA LEU A 232 -3.17 -2.96 6.48
C LEU A 232 -2.96 -1.47 6.79
N ARG A 233 -3.78 -0.64 6.16
CA ARG A 233 -3.85 0.81 6.41
C ARG A 233 -5.29 1.27 6.48
N ALA A 234 -5.54 2.29 7.34
CA ALA A 234 -6.81 3.00 7.37
C ALA A 234 -6.82 4.11 6.31
N HIS A 235 -7.98 4.37 5.74
CA HIS A 235 -8.22 5.39 4.74
C HIS A 235 -9.38 6.29 5.13
N LYS A 236 -9.36 7.50 4.55
CA LYS A 236 -10.47 8.46 4.57
C LYS A 236 -10.97 8.65 3.14
N PRO A 237 -12.27 8.92 2.94
CA PRO A 237 -12.81 9.16 1.62
C PRO A 237 -12.24 10.45 1.02
N ASP A 238 -12.25 10.54 -0.29
CA ASP A 238 -12.00 11.75 -1.07
C ASP A 238 -13.05 11.89 -2.19
N ASP A 239 -13.06 13.05 -2.86
CA ASP A 239 -14.04 13.38 -3.91
C ASP A 239 -13.52 13.14 -5.34
N CYS A 240 -12.34 12.53 -5.51
CA CYS A 240 -11.77 12.27 -6.82
C CYS A 240 -12.64 11.28 -7.62
N LEU A 241 -12.67 11.46 -8.95
CA LEU A 241 -13.53 10.61 -9.80
C LEU A 241 -13.09 9.15 -9.77
N ILE A 242 -11.80 8.93 -9.91
CA ILE A 242 -11.20 7.59 -9.87
C ILE A 242 -10.31 7.51 -8.63
N SER A 243 -10.91 7.26 -7.48
CA SER A 243 -10.19 7.10 -6.22
C SER A 243 -10.47 5.74 -5.59
N PHE A 244 -9.40 5.11 -5.12
CA PHE A 244 -9.51 3.89 -4.31
C PHE A 244 -9.76 4.18 -2.83
N SER A 245 -9.64 5.44 -2.41
CA SER A 245 -9.86 5.85 -1.01
C SER A 245 -11.33 5.84 -0.66
N GLU A 246 -11.63 5.33 0.53
CA GLU A 246 -12.96 5.30 1.12
C GLU A 246 -12.85 5.30 2.65
N ASP A 247 -13.95 5.50 3.37
CA ASP A 247 -13.93 5.31 4.83
C ASP A 247 -13.82 3.82 5.16
N GLY A 248 -12.58 3.37 5.31
CA GLY A 248 -12.31 1.96 5.45
C GLY A 248 -10.86 1.61 5.68
N TYR A 249 -10.55 0.39 5.33
CA TYR A 249 -9.20 -0.15 5.41
C TYR A 249 -8.76 -0.68 4.05
N SER A 250 -7.46 -0.79 3.84
CA SER A 250 -6.91 -1.56 2.72
C SER A 250 -5.95 -2.64 3.19
N LEU A 251 -5.94 -3.75 2.46
CA LEU A 251 -4.88 -4.75 2.52
C LEU A 251 -4.01 -4.62 1.27
N ASN A 252 -2.73 -4.47 1.49
CA ASN A 252 -1.70 -4.49 0.45
C ASN A 252 -0.98 -5.84 0.53
N PHE A 253 -1.05 -6.60 -0.55
CA PHE A 253 -0.39 -7.90 -0.70
C PHE A 253 0.76 -7.78 -1.68
N GLU A 254 1.92 -8.30 -1.31
CA GLU A 254 3.09 -8.36 -2.17
C GLU A 254 3.42 -9.83 -2.50
N PHE A 255 3.29 -10.18 -3.76
CA PHE A 255 3.50 -11.53 -4.28
C PHE A 255 4.79 -11.61 -5.09
N HIS A 256 5.54 -12.68 -4.88
CA HIS A 256 6.72 -13.04 -5.65
C HIS A 256 6.63 -14.51 -6.07
N PRO A 257 5.78 -14.83 -7.05
CA PRO A 257 5.61 -16.21 -7.49
C PRO A 257 6.84 -16.69 -8.25
N LYS A 258 7.17 -17.98 -8.05
CA LYS A 258 8.05 -18.68 -8.96
C LYS A 258 7.38 -18.79 -10.33
N THR A 259 8.15 -18.81 -11.41
CA THR A 259 7.65 -18.88 -12.79
C THR A 259 6.58 -19.98 -12.98
N GLN A 260 6.83 -21.16 -12.43
CA GLN A 260 5.89 -22.29 -12.48
C GLN A 260 4.55 -22.07 -11.77
N HIS A 261 4.47 -21.08 -10.89
CA HIS A 261 3.27 -20.76 -10.10
C HIS A 261 2.62 -19.43 -10.50
N GLU A 262 3.14 -18.76 -11.52
CA GLU A 262 2.67 -17.42 -11.92
C GLU A 262 1.19 -17.44 -12.31
N ALA A 263 0.76 -18.37 -13.16
CA ALA A 263 -0.63 -18.50 -13.59
C ALA A 263 -1.59 -18.78 -12.41
N ALA A 264 -1.19 -19.68 -11.50
CA ALA A 264 -1.99 -19.99 -10.32
C ALA A 264 -2.09 -18.80 -9.35
N ASN A 265 -0.99 -18.04 -9.19
CA ASN A 265 -1.02 -16.81 -8.39
C ASN A 265 -1.89 -15.72 -9.04
N ARG A 266 -1.86 -15.62 -10.37
CA ARG A 266 -2.74 -14.69 -11.09
C ARG A 266 -4.21 -14.97 -10.82
N GLN A 267 -4.62 -16.23 -10.87
CA GLN A 267 -5.97 -16.64 -10.49
C GLN A 267 -6.33 -16.25 -9.04
N VAL A 268 -5.37 -16.36 -8.12
CA VAL A 268 -5.57 -15.91 -6.73
C VAL A 268 -5.81 -14.40 -6.69
N VAL A 269 -5.07 -13.61 -7.44
CA VAL A 269 -5.28 -12.15 -7.51
C VAL A 269 -6.65 -11.82 -8.12
N ASP A 270 -7.08 -12.52 -9.16
CA ASP A 270 -8.43 -12.37 -9.72
C ASP A 270 -9.51 -12.66 -8.67
N CYS A 271 -9.36 -13.74 -7.90
CA CYS A 271 -10.27 -14.06 -6.79
C CYS A 271 -10.26 -12.97 -5.69
N LEU A 272 -9.10 -12.38 -5.38
CA LEU A 272 -8.99 -11.28 -4.42
C LEU A 272 -9.73 -10.03 -4.91
N ILE A 273 -9.57 -9.68 -6.19
CA ILE A 273 -10.28 -8.56 -6.83
C ILE A 273 -11.79 -8.79 -6.77
N ASP A 274 -12.26 -9.97 -7.21
CA ASP A 274 -13.68 -10.29 -7.22
C ASP A 274 -14.29 -10.28 -5.82
N ALA A 275 -13.59 -10.82 -4.81
CA ALA A 275 -14.03 -10.76 -3.43
C ALA A 275 -14.16 -9.30 -2.93
N THR A 276 -13.20 -8.44 -3.30
CA THR A 276 -13.22 -7.02 -2.95
C THR A 276 -14.40 -6.30 -3.60
N VAL A 277 -14.61 -6.52 -4.90
CA VAL A 277 -15.72 -5.93 -5.67
C VAL A 277 -17.09 -6.34 -5.11
N ARG A 278 -17.26 -7.62 -4.78
CA ARG A 278 -18.52 -8.12 -4.16
C ARG A 278 -18.84 -7.43 -2.84
N ARG A 279 -17.84 -6.95 -2.10
CA ARG A 279 -18.00 -6.24 -0.83
C ARG A 279 -18.07 -4.72 -0.96
N GLY A 280 -18.20 -4.19 -2.18
CA GLY A 280 -18.24 -2.76 -2.45
C GLY A 280 -16.88 -2.07 -2.28
N GLY A 281 -15.80 -2.84 -2.24
CA GLY A 281 -14.45 -2.30 -2.12
C GLY A 281 -13.86 -1.84 -3.44
N LYS A 282 -12.66 -1.25 -3.38
CA LYS A 282 -11.95 -0.67 -4.53
C LYS A 282 -10.53 -1.21 -4.64
N ILE A 283 -9.91 -0.98 -5.78
CA ILE A 283 -8.57 -1.46 -6.10
C ILE A 283 -7.65 -0.26 -6.39
N HIS A 284 -6.46 -0.22 -5.80
CA HIS A 284 -5.50 0.85 -6.07
C HIS A 284 -4.86 0.66 -7.44
N LEU A 285 -5.26 1.47 -8.43
CA LEU A 285 -4.87 1.33 -9.84
C LEU A 285 -3.36 1.39 -10.08
N ALA A 286 -2.61 2.19 -9.29
CA ALA A 286 -1.15 2.25 -9.42
C ALA A 286 -0.43 0.97 -8.94
N LYS A 287 -1.15 0.05 -8.31
CA LYS A 287 -0.66 -1.25 -7.82
C LYS A 287 -1.41 -2.42 -8.45
N ASP A 288 -2.08 -2.16 -9.55
CA ASP A 288 -2.86 -3.16 -10.26
C ASP A 288 -2.25 -3.47 -11.63
N GLN A 289 -2.16 -4.75 -11.94
CA GLN A 289 -1.63 -5.25 -13.21
C GLN A 289 -2.62 -6.17 -13.93
N VAL A 290 -3.77 -6.47 -13.34
CA VAL A 290 -4.63 -7.56 -13.82
C VAL A 290 -6.11 -7.21 -13.95
N LEU A 291 -6.54 -6.05 -13.45
CA LEU A 291 -7.94 -5.61 -13.45
C LEU A 291 -8.50 -5.63 -14.87
N THR A 292 -9.63 -6.32 -15.06
CA THR A 292 -10.34 -6.35 -16.36
C THR A 292 -11.23 -5.10 -16.53
N PRO A 293 -11.66 -4.77 -17.76
CA PRO A 293 -12.62 -3.70 -17.99
C PRO A 293 -13.91 -3.85 -17.17
N GLU A 294 -14.47 -5.06 -17.12
CA GLU A 294 -15.72 -5.34 -16.40
C GLU A 294 -15.56 -5.12 -14.89
N GLN A 295 -14.44 -5.58 -14.33
CA GLN A 295 -14.11 -5.32 -12.93
C GLN A 295 -13.91 -3.83 -12.67
N PHE A 296 -13.20 -3.13 -13.54
CA PHE A 296 -12.96 -1.69 -13.43
C PHE A 296 -14.28 -0.89 -13.44
N TYR A 297 -15.19 -1.17 -14.35
CA TYR A 297 -16.48 -0.47 -14.45
C TYR A 297 -17.35 -0.66 -13.20
N ARG A 298 -17.27 -1.81 -12.57
CA ARG A 298 -17.98 -2.11 -11.32
C ARG A 298 -17.35 -1.36 -10.12
N VAL A 299 -16.04 -1.26 -10.08
CA VAL A 299 -15.29 -0.60 -9.00
C VAL A 299 -15.39 0.92 -9.08
N TYR A 300 -15.37 1.48 -10.29
CA TYR A 300 -15.29 2.91 -10.53
C TYR A 300 -16.43 3.42 -11.42
N PRO A 301 -17.68 3.43 -10.95
CA PRO A 301 -18.83 3.81 -11.78
C PRO A 301 -18.75 5.24 -12.32
N ARG A 302 -18.03 6.14 -11.62
CA ARG A 302 -17.79 7.52 -12.08
C ARG A 302 -16.75 7.64 -13.22
N TYR A 303 -16.24 6.52 -13.76
CA TYR A 303 -15.38 6.57 -14.94
C TYR A 303 -16.06 7.23 -16.16
N GLN A 304 -17.40 7.16 -16.23
CA GLN A 304 -18.16 7.80 -17.31
C GLN A 304 -18.05 9.34 -17.26
N ASP A 305 -18.04 9.92 -16.03
CA ASP A 305 -17.84 11.36 -15.84
C ASP A 305 -16.42 11.75 -16.32
N LEU A 306 -15.41 10.93 -15.97
CA LEU A 306 -14.05 11.14 -16.47
C LEU A 306 -13.98 11.08 -17.99
N LEU A 307 -14.65 10.13 -18.64
CA LEU A 307 -14.69 10.02 -20.11
C LEU A 307 -15.40 11.21 -20.77
N ALA A 308 -16.47 11.73 -20.16
CA ALA A 308 -17.15 12.92 -20.66
C ALA A 308 -16.21 14.15 -20.65
N ILE A 309 -15.47 14.33 -19.56
CA ILE A 309 -14.45 15.38 -19.45
C ILE A 309 -13.32 15.17 -20.46
N LYS A 310 -12.82 13.93 -20.58
CA LYS A 310 -11.76 13.60 -21.53
C LYS A 310 -12.14 13.92 -22.96
N ARG A 311 -13.34 13.54 -23.40
CA ARG A 311 -13.82 13.85 -24.76
C ARG A 311 -13.86 15.35 -25.06
N ARG A 312 -14.12 16.18 -24.02
CA ARG A 312 -14.13 17.65 -24.13
C ARG A 312 -12.72 18.21 -24.21
N LEU A 313 -11.78 17.71 -23.38
CA LEU A 313 -10.42 18.27 -23.25
C LEU A 313 -9.41 17.64 -24.21
N ASP A 314 -9.64 16.41 -24.64
CA ASP A 314 -8.75 15.64 -25.49
C ASP A 314 -9.55 14.78 -26.49
N PRO A 315 -10.26 15.43 -27.43
CA PRO A 315 -11.07 14.72 -28.44
C PRO A 315 -10.24 13.83 -29.36
N GLY A 316 -8.96 14.14 -29.53
CA GLY A 316 -8.02 13.35 -30.34
C GLY A 316 -7.42 12.13 -29.63
N GLY A 317 -7.64 11.97 -28.31
CA GLY A 317 -7.11 10.85 -27.55
C GLY A 317 -5.58 10.87 -27.39
N LEU A 318 -4.97 12.07 -27.34
CA LEU A 318 -3.51 12.23 -27.20
C LEU A 318 -2.98 11.65 -25.87
N PHE A 319 -3.68 11.90 -24.77
CA PHE A 319 -3.29 11.41 -23.45
C PHE A 319 -3.86 10.01 -23.21
N THR A 320 -3.01 9.01 -23.20
CA THR A 320 -3.37 7.62 -22.98
C THR A 320 -2.30 6.91 -22.13
N SER A 321 -2.61 5.74 -21.61
CA SER A 321 -1.69 4.88 -20.88
C SER A 321 -2.03 3.41 -21.07
N ASP A 322 -1.07 2.51 -20.81
CA ASP A 322 -1.32 1.06 -20.86
C ASP A 322 -2.41 0.62 -19.86
N LEU A 323 -2.47 1.28 -18.70
CA LEU A 323 -3.55 1.08 -17.77
C LEU A 323 -4.90 1.44 -18.39
N ALA A 324 -5.02 2.64 -19.00
CA ALA A 324 -6.27 3.09 -19.60
C ALA A 324 -6.75 2.16 -20.74
N ARG A 325 -5.81 1.66 -21.54
CA ARG A 325 -6.11 0.68 -22.61
C ARG A 325 -6.58 -0.65 -22.01
N ARG A 326 -5.87 -1.18 -21.02
CA ARG A 326 -6.19 -2.45 -20.38
C ARG A 326 -7.56 -2.44 -19.70
N VAL A 327 -7.91 -1.38 -19.01
CA VAL A 327 -9.20 -1.25 -18.32
C VAL A 327 -10.32 -0.68 -19.19
N GLY A 328 -10.08 -0.48 -20.49
CA GLY A 328 -11.11 -0.08 -21.45
C GLY A 328 -11.63 1.35 -21.32
N ILE A 329 -10.89 2.26 -20.65
CA ILE A 329 -11.26 3.68 -20.53
C ILE A 329 -11.02 4.44 -21.83
N ASP A 330 -10.15 3.95 -22.71
CA ASP A 330 -9.78 4.62 -23.96
C ASP A 330 -10.30 3.84 -25.17
N PRO A 331 -11.56 4.06 -25.60
CA PRO A 331 -12.18 3.31 -26.69
C PRO A 331 -11.61 3.66 -28.08
N VAL A 332 -10.88 4.77 -28.24
CA VAL A 332 -10.35 5.21 -29.54
C VAL A 332 -9.20 4.32 -30.00
N LEU A 333 -8.45 3.72 -29.09
CA LEU A 333 -7.25 2.93 -29.37
C LEU A 333 -7.45 1.41 -29.35
N ASN A 334 -8.61 0.91 -28.91
CA ASN A 334 -8.92 -0.53 -28.93
C ASN A 334 -9.01 -1.14 -30.35
N LYS A 335 -8.90 -0.33 -31.41
CA LYS A 335 -8.98 -0.82 -32.80
C LYS A 335 -7.64 -1.15 -33.45
N GLN A 336 -6.49 -0.80 -32.83
CA GLN A 336 -5.17 -0.99 -33.47
C GLN A 336 -4.03 -1.19 -32.47
N LEU A 337 -4.01 -2.28 -31.71
CA LEU A 337 -2.77 -2.68 -31.04
C LEU A 337 -2.34 -4.07 -31.51
N PRO A 338 -1.08 -4.22 -31.99
CA PRO A 338 -0.48 -5.53 -32.15
C PRO A 338 -0.32 -6.19 -30.78
N GLU A 339 -0.52 -7.51 -30.73
CA GLU A 339 -0.19 -8.32 -29.55
C GLU A 339 1.28 -8.11 -29.17
N TYR A 340 1.53 -7.40 -28.08
CA TYR A 340 2.86 -7.35 -27.50
C TYR A 340 3.12 -8.69 -26.78
N THR A 341 3.81 -9.57 -27.45
CA THR A 341 4.48 -10.70 -26.80
C THR A 341 5.60 -10.15 -25.93
N LEU A 342 5.42 -10.23 -24.63
CA LEU A 342 6.49 -9.97 -23.67
C LEU A 342 7.55 -11.07 -23.84
N THR A 343 8.67 -10.75 -24.48
CA THR A 343 9.90 -11.56 -24.46
C THR A 343 10.63 -11.39 -23.11
#